data_5c9b76d290a6f2eebce12e7d2d075759
#
_entry.id   5c9b76d290a6f2eebce12e7d2d075759
#
_cell.length_a   1.000
_cell.length_b   1.000
_cell.length_c   1.000
_cell.angle_alpha   90.00
_cell.angle_beta   90.00
_cell.angle_gamma   90.00
#
_symmetry.space_group_name_H-M   'P 1'
#
loop_
_entity.id
_entity.type
_entity.pdbx_description
1 polymer ?
#
loop_
_entity_poly.entity_id
_entity_poly.type
_entity_poly.pdbx_seq_one_letter_code
_entity_poly.pdbx_strand_id
1 'polypeptide(L)'
;MLFQTLDNKNECAAIYTDGELLYDNFPQELSRTWSYSNFLKDHQDVDYAYLYCGRSVEEVCPESYRDSYEISAGKLKAFLRSFGLSKISLNDNCFFDMVPERFLLEYCELKNKITDYVLENYERPENYDFLVDLAKVLEEIKCQKLDIDHTVLRTESHRFKTRQFMNKIRNIEPYIKYNIFGTKTGRLTTRKGTFPILTLDKQHRCVLKPTNDWFVELDFNAAELRTMLALSGQKQPQEDIHEWNIKNVFKENITRDEAKTRIFAWLYGSEKESKRLSTTDAKEILRQTYQREGITSKYWTGSHVTTRFGRTIPSDNHHALSYIIQSTCV
;
A
#
# COMPACT_ATOMS: atom_id res chain seq x y z
N MET A 1 10.25 10.65 -24.48
CA MET A 1 11.17 11.59 -23.80
C MET A 1 11.23 11.24 -22.30
N LEU A 2 12.43 11.18 -21.74
CA LEU A 2 12.68 10.90 -20.31
C LEU A 2 12.54 12.19 -19.49
N PHE A 3 11.82 12.16 -18.38
CA PHE A 3 11.53 13.36 -17.60
C PHE A 3 11.32 13.06 -16.12
N GLN A 4 11.33 14.11 -15.26
CA GLN A 4 10.90 14.04 -13.87
C GLN A 4 9.92 15.16 -13.56
N THR A 5 8.84 14.85 -12.86
CA THR A 5 7.95 15.87 -12.30
C THR A 5 8.48 16.36 -10.96
N LEU A 6 8.40 17.65 -10.73
CA LEU A 6 8.63 18.31 -9.46
C LEU A 6 7.28 18.78 -8.91
N ASP A 7 6.65 17.95 -8.09
CA ASP A 7 5.30 18.16 -7.64
C ASP A 7 5.25 18.83 -6.26
N ASN A 8 4.48 19.89 -6.17
CA ASN A 8 4.11 20.50 -4.93
C ASN A 8 2.66 20.11 -4.56
N LYS A 9 2.51 18.98 -3.88
CA LYS A 9 1.20 18.42 -3.48
C LYS A 9 0.26 18.14 -4.67
N ASN A 10 -0.61 19.10 -5.02
CA ASN A 10 -1.58 18.96 -6.10
C ASN A 10 -1.11 19.56 -7.42
N GLU A 11 -0.01 20.30 -7.40
CA GLU A 11 0.47 21.06 -8.54
C GLU A 11 1.83 20.56 -8.97
N CYS A 12 2.04 20.42 -10.27
CA CYS A 12 3.36 20.23 -10.84
C CYS A 12 4.06 21.59 -10.92
N ALA A 13 5.04 21.81 -10.07
CA ALA A 13 5.78 23.08 -10.03
C ALA A 13 6.71 23.24 -11.23
N ALA A 14 7.28 22.13 -11.73
CA ALA A 14 8.14 22.10 -12.90
C ALA A 14 8.30 20.68 -13.44
N ILE A 15 8.72 20.57 -14.67
CA ILE A 15 9.19 19.32 -15.29
C ILE A 15 10.66 19.48 -15.65
N TYR A 16 11.46 18.49 -15.28
CA TYR A 16 12.82 18.34 -15.75
C TYR A 16 12.87 17.42 -16.97
N THR A 17 13.41 17.89 -18.08
CA THR A 17 13.71 17.09 -19.26
C THR A 17 14.86 17.71 -20.03
N ASP A 18 15.67 16.89 -20.70
CA ASP A 18 16.80 17.31 -21.56
C ASP A 18 17.76 18.37 -20.97
N GLY A 19 17.97 18.29 -19.65
CA GLY A 19 18.90 19.17 -18.96
C GLY A 19 18.31 20.49 -18.45
N GLU A 20 17.01 20.72 -18.66
CA GLU A 20 16.33 21.96 -18.33
C GLU A 20 15.13 21.76 -17.41
N LEU A 21 14.80 22.78 -16.62
CA LEU A 21 13.56 22.86 -15.84
C LEU A 21 12.54 23.70 -16.62
N LEU A 22 11.41 23.11 -16.91
CA LEU A 22 10.29 23.76 -17.58
C LEU A 22 9.19 24.03 -16.55
N TYR A 23 8.75 25.27 -16.46
CA TYR A 23 7.69 25.72 -15.55
C TYR A 23 6.35 25.88 -16.25
N ASP A 24 6.34 26.00 -17.57
CA ASP A 24 5.20 26.10 -18.46
C ASP A 24 5.51 25.45 -19.82
N ASN A 25 4.54 25.41 -20.73
CA ASN A 25 4.68 24.89 -22.11
C ASN A 25 5.29 23.48 -22.16
N PHE A 26 4.77 22.58 -21.34
CA PHE A 26 5.29 21.22 -21.21
C PHE A 26 5.18 20.42 -22.52
N PRO A 27 6.24 19.65 -22.89
CA PRO A 27 6.20 18.79 -24.07
C PRO A 27 5.09 17.75 -24.00
N GLN A 28 4.49 17.41 -25.14
CA GLN A 28 3.49 16.34 -25.20
C GLN A 28 4.11 14.94 -25.30
N GLU A 29 5.37 14.82 -25.69
CA GLU A 29 6.07 13.55 -25.96
C GLU A 29 6.74 12.95 -24.70
N LEU A 30 6.22 13.25 -23.51
CA LEU A 30 6.68 12.71 -22.23
C LEU A 30 6.32 11.22 -22.15
N SER A 31 7.31 10.32 -22.01
CA SER A 31 7.05 8.87 -22.08
C SER A 31 7.65 8.04 -20.95
N ARG A 32 8.65 8.54 -20.22
CA ARG A 32 9.36 7.78 -19.18
C ARG A 32 9.65 8.64 -17.97
N THR A 33 9.21 8.22 -16.79
CA THR A 33 9.48 8.92 -15.54
C THR A 33 9.57 7.94 -14.37
N TRP A 34 9.96 8.43 -13.18
CA TRP A 34 10.08 7.59 -12.00
C TRP A 34 8.72 7.13 -11.46
N SER A 35 7.79 8.04 -11.27
CA SER A 35 6.49 7.75 -10.64
C SER A 35 5.37 8.57 -11.22
N TYR A 36 4.14 8.08 -11.10
CA TYR A 36 2.94 8.80 -11.50
C TYR A 36 2.79 10.11 -10.71
N SER A 37 2.27 11.13 -11.37
CA SER A 37 1.84 12.42 -10.84
C SER A 37 0.48 12.80 -11.44
N ASN A 38 -0.35 13.54 -10.71
CA ASN A 38 -1.64 14.03 -11.20
C ASN A 38 -1.53 14.92 -12.45
N PHE A 39 -0.39 15.55 -12.65
CA PHE A 39 -0.07 16.27 -13.88
C PHE A 39 -0.21 15.37 -15.13
N LEU A 40 0.08 14.07 -14.99
CA LEU A 40 0.07 13.09 -16.08
C LEU A 40 -1.31 12.50 -16.36
N LYS A 41 -2.37 13.02 -15.75
CA LYS A 41 -3.74 12.51 -15.90
C LYS A 41 -4.19 12.40 -17.34
N ASP A 42 -3.84 13.38 -18.15
CA ASP A 42 -4.21 13.47 -19.56
C ASP A 42 -3.12 12.95 -20.54
N HIS A 43 -2.00 12.45 -19.99
CA HIS A 43 -0.91 11.85 -20.76
C HIS A 43 -1.11 10.34 -20.84
N GLN A 44 -1.06 9.80 -22.05
CA GLN A 44 -1.11 8.36 -22.31
C GLN A 44 0.30 7.83 -22.59
N ASP A 45 0.47 6.52 -22.43
CA ASP A 45 1.70 5.80 -22.77
C ASP A 45 2.97 6.26 -22.03
N VAL A 46 2.83 6.62 -20.73
CA VAL A 46 3.95 6.93 -19.86
C VAL A 46 4.34 5.71 -19.04
N ASP A 47 5.62 5.33 -19.09
CA ASP A 47 6.20 4.27 -18.26
C ASP A 47 6.72 4.83 -16.95
N TYR A 48 6.36 4.15 -15.85
CA TYR A 48 6.73 4.53 -14.48
C TYR A 48 7.72 3.52 -13.89
N ALA A 49 8.99 3.87 -13.81
CA ALA A 49 10.06 2.98 -13.34
C ALA A 49 9.82 2.40 -11.94
N TYR A 50 9.20 3.16 -11.05
CA TYR A 50 8.82 2.69 -9.72
C TYR A 50 7.89 1.46 -9.76
N LEU A 51 7.01 1.37 -10.76
CA LEU A 51 6.09 0.24 -10.91
C LEU A 51 6.76 -0.99 -11.50
N TYR A 52 7.88 -0.83 -12.21
CA TYR A 52 8.69 -1.95 -12.70
C TYR A 52 9.48 -2.61 -11.57
N CYS A 53 10.16 -1.82 -10.74
CA CYS A 53 11.06 -2.36 -9.72
C CYS A 53 10.40 -2.57 -8.34
N GLY A 54 9.34 -1.83 -8.02
CA GLY A 54 8.69 -1.88 -6.71
C GLY A 54 9.58 -1.44 -5.53
N ARG A 55 10.67 -0.71 -5.80
CA ARG A 55 11.70 -0.31 -4.84
C ARG A 55 11.95 1.18 -4.90
N SER A 56 12.64 1.73 -3.90
CA SER A 56 13.04 3.13 -3.90
C SER A 56 14.21 3.38 -4.88
N VAL A 57 14.41 4.64 -5.27
CA VAL A 57 15.56 5.06 -6.09
C VAL A 57 16.88 4.64 -5.44
N GLU A 58 16.98 4.75 -4.11
CA GLU A 58 18.16 4.38 -3.33
C GLU A 58 18.49 2.86 -3.45
N GLU A 59 17.47 2.01 -3.43
CA GLU A 59 17.63 0.54 -3.47
C GLU A 59 18.02 0.02 -4.86
N VAL A 60 17.61 0.69 -5.93
CA VAL A 60 17.87 0.26 -7.32
C VAL A 60 18.98 1.05 -8.00
N CYS A 61 19.56 2.03 -7.31
CA CYS A 61 20.62 2.85 -7.86
C CYS A 61 21.82 1.98 -8.25
N PRO A 62 22.24 2.01 -9.54
CA PRO A 62 23.42 1.28 -9.99
C PRO A 62 24.68 1.75 -9.28
N GLU A 63 25.67 0.86 -9.14
CA GLU A 63 26.94 1.17 -8.49
C GLU A 63 27.64 2.36 -9.12
N SER A 64 27.54 2.52 -10.43
CA SER A 64 28.12 3.65 -11.18
C SER A 64 27.56 5.03 -10.79
N TYR A 65 26.38 5.09 -10.19
CA TYR A 65 25.74 6.34 -9.75
C TYR A 65 25.59 6.44 -8.24
N ARG A 66 25.97 5.43 -7.47
CA ARG A 66 25.74 5.32 -6.03
C ARG A 66 26.31 6.51 -5.24
N ASP A 67 27.59 6.82 -5.44
CA ASP A 67 28.25 7.92 -4.74
C ASP A 67 27.57 9.26 -5.04
N SER A 68 27.25 9.51 -6.32
CA SER A 68 26.56 10.73 -6.75
C SER A 68 25.16 10.83 -6.14
N TYR A 69 24.46 9.69 -6.05
CA TYR A 69 23.14 9.62 -5.44
C TYR A 69 23.20 9.88 -3.92
N GLU A 70 24.14 9.28 -3.21
CA GLU A 70 24.31 9.49 -1.77
C GLU A 70 24.62 10.95 -1.43
N ILE A 71 25.47 11.60 -2.23
CA ILE A 71 25.77 13.03 -2.08
C ILE A 71 24.50 13.87 -2.29
N SER A 72 23.74 13.60 -3.35
CA SER A 72 22.51 14.34 -3.68
C SER A 72 21.41 14.10 -2.65
N ALA A 73 21.23 12.85 -2.20
CA ALA A 73 20.30 12.51 -1.13
C ALA A 73 20.69 13.15 0.21
N GLY A 74 21.99 13.26 0.48
CA GLY A 74 22.53 13.98 1.63
C GLY A 74 22.18 15.47 1.60
N LYS A 75 22.36 16.13 0.45
CA LYS A 75 21.96 17.54 0.24
C LYS A 75 20.44 17.72 0.43
N LEU A 76 19.61 16.84 -0.16
CA LEU A 76 18.16 16.85 0.00
C LEU A 76 17.76 16.75 1.48
N LYS A 77 18.33 15.80 2.23
CA LYS A 77 18.11 15.66 3.68
C LYS A 77 18.54 16.90 4.46
N ALA A 78 19.63 17.55 4.06
CA ALA A 78 20.11 18.79 4.69
C ALA A 78 19.13 19.96 4.46
N PHE A 79 18.59 20.13 3.25
CA PHE A 79 17.55 21.14 2.97
C PHE A 79 16.31 20.89 3.82
N LEU A 80 15.75 19.67 3.82
CA LEU A 80 14.60 19.32 4.63
C LEU A 80 14.81 19.57 6.12
N ARG A 81 16.01 19.26 6.63
CA ARG A 81 16.37 19.52 8.03
C ARG A 81 16.45 21.02 8.33
N SER A 82 17.02 21.82 7.43
CA SER A 82 17.13 23.27 7.63
C SER A 82 15.77 23.94 7.64
N PHE A 83 14.86 23.54 6.76
CA PHE A 83 13.48 24.03 6.77
C PHE A 83 12.73 23.66 8.05
N GLY A 84 12.89 22.42 8.53
CA GLY A 84 12.33 21.99 9.81
C GLY A 84 12.87 22.82 11.00
N LEU A 85 14.17 23.08 11.04
CA LEU A 85 14.80 23.94 12.08
C LEU A 85 14.31 25.38 12.02
N SER A 86 14.11 25.91 10.82
CA SER A 86 13.57 27.26 10.57
C SER A 86 12.05 27.34 10.75
N LYS A 87 11.39 26.24 11.13
CA LYS A 87 9.93 26.12 11.28
C LYS A 87 9.15 26.51 10.01
N ILE A 88 9.75 26.31 8.85
CA ILE A 88 9.09 26.52 7.56
C ILE A 88 8.13 25.35 7.32
N SER A 89 6.84 25.67 7.15
CA SER A 89 5.82 24.69 6.80
C SER A 89 5.91 24.34 5.33
N LEU A 90 6.30 23.10 5.02
CA LEU A 90 6.21 22.59 3.65
C LEU A 90 4.76 22.30 3.21
N ASN A 91 3.79 22.53 4.09
CA ASN A 91 2.37 22.52 3.73
C ASN A 91 1.92 23.82 3.07
N ASP A 92 2.58 24.92 3.38
CA ASP A 92 2.23 26.25 2.93
C ASP A 92 3.24 26.82 1.91
N ASN A 93 4.39 26.16 1.75
CA ASN A 93 5.47 26.60 0.89
C ASN A 93 5.91 25.48 -0.06
N CYS A 94 6.20 25.81 -1.31
CA CYS A 94 6.75 24.89 -2.28
C CYS A 94 8.21 24.57 -1.95
N PHE A 95 8.55 23.30 -1.81
CA PHE A 95 9.93 22.87 -1.54
C PHE A 95 10.87 23.29 -2.67
N PHE A 96 10.43 23.17 -3.92
CA PHE A 96 11.26 23.40 -5.10
C PHE A 96 11.61 24.87 -5.31
N ASP A 97 10.79 25.79 -4.82
CA ASP A 97 11.06 27.22 -4.86
C ASP A 97 12.14 27.65 -3.84
N MET A 98 12.40 26.80 -2.84
CA MET A 98 13.29 27.12 -1.71
C MET A 98 14.68 26.46 -1.81
N VAL A 99 14.94 25.71 -2.86
CA VAL A 99 16.25 25.06 -3.08
C VAL A 99 16.90 25.60 -4.35
N PRO A 100 18.26 25.60 -4.42
CA PRO A 100 18.95 26.10 -5.59
C PRO A 100 18.57 25.29 -6.86
N GLU A 101 18.28 25.98 -7.95
CA GLU A 101 17.96 25.38 -9.24
C GLU A 101 19.04 24.39 -9.72
N ARG A 102 20.31 24.75 -9.55
CA ARG A 102 21.44 23.86 -9.85
C ARG A 102 21.32 22.50 -9.15
N PHE A 103 20.85 22.49 -7.89
CA PHE A 103 20.64 21.23 -7.16
C PHE A 103 19.50 20.42 -7.79
N LEU A 104 18.41 21.07 -8.21
CA LEU A 104 17.28 20.41 -8.85
C LEU A 104 17.69 19.79 -10.18
N LEU A 105 18.44 20.50 -10.99
CA LEU A 105 19.00 20.01 -12.27
C LEU A 105 19.87 18.76 -12.04
N GLU A 106 20.87 18.84 -11.15
CA GLU A 106 21.77 17.74 -10.84
C GLU A 106 20.99 16.50 -10.29
N TYR A 107 20.01 16.73 -9.42
CA TYR A 107 19.21 15.67 -8.81
C TYR A 107 18.27 15.01 -9.81
N CYS A 108 17.56 15.78 -10.64
CA CYS A 108 16.64 15.26 -11.64
C CYS A 108 17.37 14.51 -12.77
N GLU A 109 18.52 15.03 -13.22
CA GLU A 109 19.38 14.36 -14.20
C GLU A 109 19.83 12.98 -13.70
N LEU A 110 20.28 12.92 -12.44
CA LEU A 110 20.68 11.66 -11.83
C LEU A 110 19.48 10.70 -11.68
N LYS A 111 18.34 11.22 -11.30
CA LYS A 111 17.11 10.43 -11.19
C LYS A 111 16.65 9.93 -12.56
N ASN A 112 16.81 10.70 -13.63
CA ASN A 112 16.56 10.27 -15.00
C ASN A 112 17.45 9.09 -15.40
N LYS A 113 18.75 9.15 -15.12
CA LYS A 113 19.69 8.05 -15.40
C LYS A 113 19.30 6.76 -14.67
N ILE A 114 18.86 6.87 -13.41
CA ILE A 114 18.42 5.71 -12.63
C ILE A 114 17.05 5.20 -13.17
N THR A 115 16.17 6.10 -13.59
CA THR A 115 14.88 5.75 -14.21
C THR A 115 15.09 4.94 -15.49
N ASP A 116 15.95 5.42 -16.36
CA ASP A 116 16.28 4.75 -17.63
C ASP A 116 16.91 3.37 -17.39
N TYR A 117 17.89 3.30 -16.45
CA TYR A 117 18.47 2.02 -16.04
C TYR A 117 17.41 1.02 -15.57
N VAL A 118 16.43 1.45 -14.76
CA VAL A 118 15.37 0.56 -14.29
C VAL A 118 14.50 0.09 -15.45
N LEU A 119 14.08 0.97 -16.33
CA LEU A 119 13.22 0.61 -17.47
C LEU A 119 13.92 -0.30 -18.49
N GLU A 120 15.26 -0.25 -18.57
CA GLU A 120 16.06 -1.12 -19.44
C GLU A 120 16.38 -2.48 -18.82
N ASN A 121 16.47 -2.59 -17.47
CA ASN A 121 16.98 -3.78 -16.78
C ASN A 121 15.91 -4.55 -15.99
N TYR A 122 14.70 -4.00 -15.86
CA TYR A 122 13.58 -4.67 -15.17
C TYR A 122 12.48 -4.97 -16.19
N GLU A 123 11.92 -6.16 -16.10
CA GLU A 123 10.79 -6.56 -16.93
C GLU A 123 9.50 -5.83 -16.50
N ARG A 124 8.67 -5.47 -17.47
CA ARG A 124 7.34 -4.92 -17.20
C ARG A 124 6.49 -5.97 -16.49
N PRO A 125 5.93 -5.68 -15.29
CA PRO A 125 5.09 -6.63 -14.58
C PRO A 125 3.83 -6.99 -15.36
N GLU A 126 3.36 -8.24 -15.30
CA GLU A 126 2.12 -8.67 -15.96
C GLU A 126 0.90 -7.84 -15.54
N ASN A 127 0.87 -7.37 -14.28
CA ASN A 127 -0.20 -6.54 -13.73
C ASN A 127 0.10 -5.03 -13.79
N TYR A 128 0.94 -4.58 -14.72
CA TYR A 128 1.38 -3.19 -14.80
C TYR A 128 0.23 -2.20 -14.93
N ASP A 129 -0.74 -2.49 -15.79
CA ASP A 129 -1.89 -1.59 -16.02
C ASP A 129 -2.73 -1.42 -14.76
N PHE A 130 -2.94 -2.50 -13.99
CA PHE A 130 -3.56 -2.42 -12.66
C PHE A 130 -2.74 -1.56 -11.69
N LEU A 131 -1.40 -1.67 -11.69
CA LEU A 131 -0.53 -0.85 -10.84
C LEU A 131 -0.59 0.63 -11.22
N VAL A 132 -0.73 0.94 -12.50
CA VAL A 132 -0.91 2.33 -12.98
C VAL A 132 -2.25 2.89 -12.48
N ASP A 133 -3.34 2.15 -12.62
CA ASP A 133 -4.65 2.60 -12.15
C ASP A 133 -4.69 2.75 -10.62
N LEU A 134 -4.05 1.83 -9.90
CA LEU A 134 -3.87 1.97 -8.46
C LEU A 134 -3.05 3.21 -8.10
N ALA A 135 -1.95 3.48 -8.81
CA ALA A 135 -1.12 4.65 -8.57
C ALA A 135 -1.89 5.97 -8.78
N LYS A 136 -2.76 6.04 -9.80
CA LYS A 136 -3.67 7.18 -10.03
C LYS A 136 -4.57 7.44 -8.83
N VAL A 137 -5.29 6.41 -8.37
CA VAL A 137 -6.18 6.51 -7.20
C VAL A 137 -5.41 6.92 -5.94
N LEU A 138 -4.23 6.32 -5.70
CA LEU A 138 -3.43 6.64 -4.51
C LEU A 138 -2.84 8.05 -4.55
N GLU A 139 -2.55 8.58 -5.72
CA GLU A 139 -2.09 9.96 -5.87
C GLU A 139 -3.22 10.96 -5.58
N GLU A 140 -4.45 10.69 -6.03
CA GLU A 140 -5.63 11.49 -5.65
C GLU A 140 -5.85 11.49 -4.14
N ILE A 141 -5.77 10.32 -3.48
CA ILE A 141 -5.89 10.22 -2.02
C ILE A 141 -4.79 11.00 -1.30
N LYS A 142 -3.55 10.89 -1.77
CA LYS A 142 -2.37 11.57 -1.20
C LYS A 142 -2.54 13.10 -1.17
N CYS A 143 -3.24 13.64 -2.13
CA CYS A 143 -3.46 15.07 -2.28
C CYS A 143 -4.65 15.59 -1.46
N GLN A 144 -5.49 14.71 -0.91
CA GLN A 144 -6.66 15.11 -0.11
C GLN A 144 -6.27 15.35 1.35
N LYS A 145 -6.47 16.57 1.84
CA LYS A 145 -6.27 16.90 3.25
C LYS A 145 -7.44 16.38 4.08
N LEU A 146 -7.09 15.63 5.14
CA LEU A 146 -8.08 15.12 6.09
C LEU A 146 -8.60 16.25 7.01
N ASP A 147 -9.89 16.24 7.26
CA ASP A 147 -10.49 17.03 8.34
C ASP A 147 -10.42 16.21 9.64
N ILE A 148 -9.51 16.64 10.55
CA ILE A 148 -9.22 15.94 11.80
C ILE A 148 -9.68 16.79 12.98
N ASP A 149 -10.72 16.34 13.68
CA ASP A 149 -11.18 16.96 14.92
C ASP A 149 -10.41 16.43 16.13
N HIS A 150 -9.41 17.18 16.56
CA HIS A 150 -8.61 16.84 17.72
C HIS A 150 -9.35 16.98 19.06
N THR A 151 -10.60 17.48 19.07
CA THR A 151 -11.32 17.78 20.31
C THR A 151 -12.19 16.63 20.79
N VAL A 152 -12.69 15.79 19.89
CA VAL A 152 -13.67 14.72 20.19
C VAL A 152 -13.16 13.67 21.19
N LEU A 153 -11.85 13.47 21.29
CA LEU A 153 -11.24 12.50 22.23
C LEU A 153 -10.77 13.12 23.55
N ARG A 154 -11.03 14.43 23.78
CA ARG A 154 -10.56 15.09 25.02
C ARG A 154 -11.10 14.46 26.29
N THR A 155 -12.37 14.05 26.30
CA THR A 155 -13.02 13.40 27.43
C THR A 155 -12.40 12.03 27.77
N GLU A 156 -11.85 11.35 26.76
CA GLU A 156 -11.20 10.05 26.90
C GLU A 156 -9.68 10.11 27.05
N SER A 157 -9.11 11.30 27.14
CA SER A 157 -7.66 11.52 27.25
C SER A 157 -7.02 10.94 28.51
N HIS A 158 -7.83 10.57 29.53
CA HIS A 158 -7.40 9.82 30.70
C HIS A 158 -6.92 8.40 30.36
N ARG A 159 -7.43 7.82 29.26
CA ARG A 159 -7.01 6.50 28.79
C ARG A 159 -5.64 6.59 28.11
N PHE A 160 -4.71 5.73 28.49
CA PHE A 160 -3.33 5.76 27.98
C PHE A 160 -3.25 5.64 26.46
N LYS A 161 -3.97 4.69 25.85
CA LYS A 161 -3.99 4.48 24.38
C LYS A 161 -4.54 5.69 23.64
N THR A 162 -5.62 6.28 24.12
CA THR A 162 -6.22 7.48 23.52
C THR A 162 -5.24 8.66 23.58
N ARG A 163 -4.58 8.86 24.71
CA ARG A 163 -3.57 9.91 24.87
C ARG A 163 -2.37 9.71 23.95
N GLN A 164 -1.86 8.48 23.80
CA GLN A 164 -0.78 8.17 22.84
C GLN A 164 -1.22 8.47 21.41
N PHE A 165 -2.43 8.06 21.02
CA PHE A 165 -2.97 8.34 19.71
C PHE A 165 -3.11 9.85 19.44
N MET A 166 -3.70 10.61 20.36
CA MET A 166 -3.82 12.06 20.26
C MET A 166 -2.45 12.75 20.10
N ASN A 167 -1.44 12.33 20.86
CA ASN A 167 -0.09 12.87 20.70
C ASN A 167 0.53 12.51 19.34
N LYS A 168 0.27 11.32 18.84
CA LYS A 168 0.73 10.88 17.52
C LYS A 168 0.12 11.75 16.41
N ILE A 169 -1.20 11.95 16.39
CA ILE A 169 -1.88 12.67 15.30
C ILE A 169 -1.62 14.18 15.30
N ARG A 170 -1.14 14.77 16.42
CA ARG A 170 -0.75 16.18 16.47
C ARG A 170 0.55 16.49 15.71
N ASN A 171 1.40 15.48 15.54
CA ASN A 171 2.76 15.63 15.00
C ASN A 171 2.92 14.99 13.61
N ILE A 172 1.82 14.63 12.95
CA ILE A 172 1.84 14.03 11.62
C ILE A 172 1.11 14.92 10.61
N GLU A 173 1.43 14.71 9.35
CA GLU A 173 0.71 15.37 8.26
C GLU A 173 -0.74 14.87 8.20
N PRO A 174 -1.73 15.76 8.01
CA PRO A 174 -3.14 15.39 7.87
C PRO A 174 -3.45 14.84 6.46
N TYR A 175 -2.61 13.95 5.97
CA TYR A 175 -2.73 13.30 4.67
C TYR A 175 -2.51 11.81 4.80
N ILE A 176 -3.09 11.03 3.88
CA ILE A 176 -2.83 9.60 3.77
C ILE A 176 -1.90 9.38 2.59
N LYS A 177 -0.71 8.85 2.84
CA LYS A 177 0.23 8.46 1.78
C LYS A 177 0.46 6.96 1.87
N TYR A 178 0.00 6.24 0.86
CA TYR A 178 0.18 4.80 0.79
C TYR A 178 1.51 4.41 0.14
N ASN A 179 1.96 3.20 0.45
CA ASN A 179 3.04 2.51 -0.24
C ASN A 179 2.45 1.24 -0.88
N ILE A 180 2.52 1.15 -2.20
CA ILE A 180 2.03 0.03 -3.00
C ILE A 180 2.81 -1.25 -2.69
N PHE A 181 4.13 -1.13 -2.51
CA PHE A 181 5.04 -2.26 -2.29
C PHE A 181 5.45 -2.41 -0.82
N GLY A 182 4.62 -1.96 0.12
CA GLY A 182 4.92 -1.99 1.55
C GLY A 182 4.85 -3.36 2.21
N THR A 183 4.23 -4.36 1.54
CA THR A 183 4.14 -5.75 2.03
C THR A 183 4.44 -6.75 0.91
N LYS A 184 4.89 -7.95 1.28
CA LYS A 184 5.13 -9.06 0.33
C LYS A 184 3.84 -9.49 -0.39
N THR A 185 2.70 -9.39 0.27
CA THR A 185 1.40 -9.83 -0.26
C THR A 185 0.67 -8.79 -1.10
N GLY A 186 1.20 -7.56 -1.22
CA GLY A 186 0.59 -6.46 -1.99
C GLY A 186 -0.40 -5.60 -1.20
N ARG A 187 -0.65 -5.90 0.08
CA ARG A 187 -1.46 -5.02 0.91
C ARG A 187 -0.78 -3.67 1.05
N LEU A 188 -1.54 -2.61 0.90
CA LEU A 188 -1.05 -1.25 1.09
C LEU A 188 -0.58 -1.03 2.53
N THR A 189 0.46 -0.22 2.68
CA THR A 189 0.87 0.32 3.99
C THR A 189 0.87 1.84 3.94
N THR A 190 0.72 2.49 5.08
CA THR A 190 0.85 3.95 5.18
C THR A 190 2.31 4.35 5.38
N ARG A 191 2.75 5.41 4.71
CA ARG A 191 4.10 5.96 4.89
C ARG A 191 4.23 6.57 6.29
N LYS A 192 5.44 6.44 6.86
CA LYS A 192 5.76 7.02 8.18
C LYS A 192 5.59 8.54 8.15
N GLY A 193 5.01 9.11 9.20
CA GLY A 193 4.76 10.55 9.31
C GLY A 193 3.42 11.02 8.72
N THR A 194 2.66 10.13 8.10
CA THR A 194 1.32 10.41 7.56
C THR A 194 0.23 9.80 8.44
N PHE A 195 -1.03 10.16 8.20
CA PHE A 195 -2.14 9.68 9.03
C PHE A 195 -2.28 8.15 8.96
N PRO A 196 -2.32 7.46 10.13
CA PRO A 196 -2.23 5.99 10.19
C PRO A 196 -3.58 5.30 9.99
N ILE A 197 -4.26 5.56 8.87
CA ILE A 197 -5.63 5.09 8.60
C ILE A 197 -5.78 3.56 8.72
N LEU A 198 -4.81 2.78 8.25
CA LEU A 198 -4.86 1.32 8.25
C LEU A 198 -4.73 0.69 9.65
N THR A 199 -4.20 1.44 10.61
CA THR A 199 -4.03 1.01 12.01
C THR A 199 -4.87 1.82 12.97
N LEU A 200 -5.85 2.57 12.44
CA LEU A 200 -6.74 3.39 13.23
C LEU A 200 -7.73 2.52 14.01
N ASP A 201 -7.63 2.55 15.34
CA ASP A 201 -8.55 1.84 16.21
C ASP A 201 -9.99 2.34 16.00
N LYS A 202 -10.95 1.42 15.99
CA LYS A 202 -12.37 1.73 15.76
C LYS A 202 -12.90 2.83 16.69
N GLN A 203 -12.49 2.81 17.97
CA GLN A 203 -12.87 3.83 18.96
C GLN A 203 -12.31 5.23 18.66
N HIS A 204 -11.28 5.34 17.84
CA HIS A 204 -10.65 6.61 17.47
C HIS A 204 -11.08 7.13 16.10
N ARG A 205 -11.92 6.40 15.36
CA ARG A 205 -12.38 6.82 14.01
C ARG A 205 -13.18 8.12 14.04
N CYS A 206 -13.81 8.44 15.17
CA CYS A 206 -14.57 9.67 15.36
C CYS A 206 -13.77 10.97 15.20
N VAL A 207 -12.43 10.91 15.19
CA VAL A 207 -11.59 12.08 14.92
C VAL A 207 -11.64 12.56 13.47
N LEU A 208 -12.04 11.68 12.55
CA LEU A 208 -12.18 12.04 11.15
C LEU A 208 -13.56 12.61 10.90
N LYS A 209 -13.62 13.73 10.18
CA LYS A 209 -14.85 14.32 9.67
C LYS A 209 -14.90 14.13 8.15
N PRO A 210 -16.06 13.86 7.57
CA PRO A 210 -16.19 13.88 6.11
C PRO A 210 -16.07 15.33 5.61
N THR A 211 -15.51 15.49 4.42
CA THR A 211 -15.46 16.78 3.73
C THR A 211 -16.82 17.19 3.15
N ASN A 212 -17.72 16.21 3.04
CA ASN A 212 -19.14 16.36 2.72
C ASN A 212 -19.98 15.85 3.91
N ASP A 213 -21.23 15.45 3.69
CA ASP A 213 -22.15 15.06 4.77
C ASP A 213 -21.96 13.64 5.29
N TRP A 214 -21.26 12.75 4.54
CA TRP A 214 -21.28 11.31 4.79
C TRP A 214 -19.93 10.64 4.62
N PHE A 215 -19.69 9.61 5.47
CA PHE A 215 -18.74 8.55 5.19
C PHE A 215 -19.47 7.31 4.65
N VAL A 216 -18.91 6.68 3.63
CA VAL A 216 -19.33 5.36 3.16
C VAL A 216 -18.24 4.35 3.50
N GLU A 217 -18.58 3.32 4.29
CA GLU A 217 -17.67 2.22 4.61
C GLU A 217 -18.08 1.00 3.80
N LEU A 218 -17.17 0.50 2.97
CA LEU A 218 -17.34 -0.72 2.17
C LEU A 218 -16.34 -1.76 2.66
N ASP A 219 -16.81 -2.94 3.01
CA ASP A 219 -15.98 -4.06 3.44
C ASP A 219 -16.50 -5.38 2.88
N PHE A 220 -15.59 -6.28 2.52
CA PHE A 220 -15.93 -7.62 2.08
C PHE A 220 -16.26 -8.50 3.28
N ASN A 221 -17.40 -9.19 3.21
CA ASN A 221 -17.73 -10.20 4.20
C ASN A 221 -16.75 -11.38 4.09
N ALA A 222 -15.79 -11.45 5.03
CA ALA A 222 -14.81 -12.53 5.15
C ALA A 222 -14.04 -12.82 3.84
N ALA A 223 -13.40 -11.79 3.26
CA ALA A 223 -12.67 -11.85 1.99
C ALA A 223 -11.76 -13.08 1.86
N GLU A 224 -10.98 -13.42 2.88
CA GLU A 224 -10.05 -14.53 2.86
C GLU A 224 -10.73 -15.89 2.65
N LEU A 225 -11.85 -16.16 3.33
CA LEU A 225 -12.61 -17.40 3.17
C LEU A 225 -13.29 -17.47 1.80
N ARG A 226 -13.82 -16.34 1.32
CA ARG A 226 -14.42 -16.26 -0.02
C ARG A 226 -13.37 -16.46 -1.11
N THR A 227 -12.17 -15.97 -0.92
CA THR A 227 -11.04 -16.23 -1.83
C THR A 227 -10.71 -17.72 -1.88
N MET A 228 -10.69 -18.42 -0.76
CA MET A 228 -10.46 -19.86 -0.76
C MET A 228 -11.55 -20.61 -1.54
N LEU A 229 -12.81 -20.28 -1.33
CA LEU A 229 -13.92 -20.88 -2.11
C LEU A 229 -13.76 -20.61 -3.61
N ALA A 230 -13.37 -19.40 -3.99
CA ALA A 230 -13.11 -19.04 -5.38
C ALA A 230 -11.93 -19.83 -5.98
N LEU A 231 -10.81 -19.95 -5.24
CA LEU A 231 -9.62 -20.69 -5.68
C LEU A 231 -9.87 -22.20 -5.81
N SER A 232 -10.78 -22.76 -4.99
CA SER A 232 -11.21 -24.17 -5.05
C SER A 232 -12.38 -24.41 -5.99
N GLY A 233 -12.90 -23.38 -6.65
CA GLY A 233 -14.04 -23.50 -7.58
C GLY A 233 -15.39 -23.78 -6.88
N GLN A 234 -15.49 -23.52 -5.58
CA GLN A 234 -16.70 -23.74 -4.81
C GLN A 234 -17.69 -22.59 -4.97
N LYS A 235 -18.99 -22.91 -4.83
CA LYS A 235 -20.06 -21.92 -4.90
C LYS A 235 -19.99 -20.96 -3.70
N GLN A 236 -20.14 -19.68 -3.95
CA GLN A 236 -20.16 -18.64 -2.92
C GLN A 236 -21.49 -18.63 -2.16
N PRO A 237 -21.49 -18.74 -0.82
CA PRO A 237 -22.69 -18.48 -0.03
C PRO A 237 -23.18 -17.03 -0.21
N GLN A 238 -24.51 -16.85 -0.33
CA GLN A 238 -25.11 -15.51 -0.45
C GLN A 238 -25.21 -14.80 0.91
N GLU A 239 -25.32 -15.58 1.99
CA GLU A 239 -25.36 -15.08 3.37
C GLU A 239 -23.98 -14.80 3.93
N ASP A 240 -23.91 -14.26 5.17
CA ASP A 240 -22.67 -14.13 5.94
C ASP A 240 -21.97 -15.49 6.04
N ILE A 241 -20.69 -15.53 5.65
CA ILE A 241 -19.98 -16.81 5.55
C ILE A 241 -19.75 -17.47 6.91
N HIS A 242 -19.69 -16.71 8.00
CA HIS A 242 -19.55 -17.27 9.35
C HIS A 242 -20.86 -17.89 9.80
N GLU A 243 -22.01 -17.27 9.51
CA GLU A 243 -23.35 -17.87 9.74
C GLU A 243 -23.55 -19.13 8.90
N TRP A 244 -23.13 -19.10 7.64
CA TRP A 244 -23.15 -20.27 6.78
C TRP A 244 -22.31 -21.42 7.37
N ASN A 245 -21.12 -21.11 7.89
CA ASN A 245 -20.26 -22.12 8.52
C ASN A 245 -20.86 -22.68 9.82
N ILE A 246 -21.58 -21.88 10.63
CA ILE A 246 -22.29 -22.37 11.81
C ILE A 246 -23.28 -23.46 11.40
N LYS A 247 -24.11 -23.20 10.38
CA LYS A 247 -25.13 -24.08 9.91
C LYS A 247 -24.62 -25.35 9.22
N ASN A 248 -23.59 -25.20 8.39
CA ASN A 248 -23.17 -26.25 7.46
C ASN A 248 -21.93 -27.01 7.92
N VAL A 249 -21.05 -26.36 8.71
CA VAL A 249 -19.77 -26.94 9.17
C VAL A 249 -19.86 -27.40 10.61
N PHE A 250 -20.12 -26.45 11.52
CA PHE A 250 -20.08 -26.76 12.96
C PHE A 250 -21.34 -27.49 13.42
N LYS A 251 -22.50 -27.09 12.91
CA LYS A 251 -23.80 -27.65 13.31
C LYS A 251 -24.02 -27.60 14.83
N GLU A 252 -23.44 -26.59 15.46
CA GLU A 252 -23.47 -26.35 16.90
C GLU A 252 -24.14 -25.01 17.18
N ASN A 253 -24.65 -24.81 18.38
CA ASN A 253 -25.18 -23.52 18.83
C ASN A 253 -24.02 -22.65 19.34
N ILE A 254 -23.27 -22.05 18.44
CA ILE A 254 -22.15 -21.16 18.72
C ILE A 254 -22.42 -19.78 18.12
N THR A 255 -21.76 -18.77 18.71
CA THR A 255 -21.88 -17.41 18.20
C THR A 255 -21.06 -17.23 16.92
N ARG A 256 -21.40 -16.19 16.14
CA ARG A 256 -20.68 -15.80 14.93
C ARG A 256 -19.18 -15.54 15.20
N ASP A 257 -18.84 -14.91 16.32
CA ASP A 257 -17.46 -14.60 16.72
C ASP A 257 -16.69 -15.86 17.12
N GLU A 258 -17.35 -16.82 17.77
CA GLU A 258 -16.74 -18.12 18.04
C GLU A 258 -16.49 -18.92 16.77
N ALA A 259 -17.43 -18.94 15.82
CA ALA A 259 -17.24 -19.57 14.52
C ALA A 259 -16.06 -18.95 13.78
N LYS A 260 -15.99 -17.63 13.72
CA LYS A 260 -14.86 -16.88 13.17
C LYS A 260 -13.54 -17.29 13.81
N THR A 261 -13.46 -17.29 15.13
CA THR A 261 -12.25 -17.66 15.88
C THR A 261 -11.82 -19.11 15.57
N ARG A 262 -12.75 -20.05 15.55
CA ARG A 262 -12.47 -21.47 15.27
C ARG A 262 -11.98 -21.69 13.84
N ILE A 263 -12.57 -21.02 12.86
CA ILE A 263 -12.16 -21.12 11.46
C ILE A 263 -10.75 -20.54 11.25
N PHE A 264 -10.46 -19.35 11.80
CA PHE A 264 -9.15 -18.76 11.66
C PHE A 264 -8.07 -19.53 12.44
N ALA A 265 -8.40 -20.13 13.57
CA ALA A 265 -7.50 -21.05 14.27
C ALA A 265 -7.21 -22.32 13.43
N TRP A 266 -8.21 -22.86 12.74
CA TRP A 266 -8.00 -23.97 11.78
C TRP A 266 -7.17 -23.53 10.58
N LEU A 267 -7.42 -22.33 10.05
CA LEU A 267 -6.78 -21.84 8.84
C LEU A 267 -5.30 -21.49 9.04
N TYR A 268 -4.99 -20.77 10.13
CA TYR A 268 -3.66 -20.19 10.38
C TYR A 268 -3.00 -20.67 11.68
N GLY A 269 -3.74 -21.32 12.54
CA GLY A 269 -3.26 -21.77 13.84
C GLY A 269 -2.37 -23.02 13.78
N SER A 270 -1.71 -23.29 14.87
CA SER A 270 -0.99 -24.54 15.08
C SER A 270 -1.97 -25.72 15.14
N GLU A 271 -1.44 -26.93 14.86
CA GLU A 271 -2.23 -28.16 15.01
C GLU A 271 -2.88 -28.33 16.40
N LYS A 272 -2.21 -27.84 17.45
CA LYS A 272 -2.71 -27.86 18.83
C LYS A 272 -3.93 -26.94 19.01
N GLU A 273 -3.90 -25.73 18.48
CA GLU A 273 -5.04 -24.79 18.53
C GLU A 273 -6.19 -25.27 17.67
N SER A 274 -5.90 -25.76 16.49
CA SER A 274 -6.91 -26.38 15.62
C SER A 274 -7.59 -27.58 16.29
N LYS A 275 -6.85 -28.45 16.97
CA LYS A 275 -7.43 -29.60 17.73
C LYS A 275 -8.30 -29.16 18.90
N ARG A 276 -8.00 -28.04 19.52
CA ARG A 276 -8.70 -27.52 20.69
C ARG A 276 -10.02 -26.84 20.35
N LEU A 277 -10.12 -26.26 19.13
CA LEU A 277 -11.21 -25.35 18.74
C LEU A 277 -12.25 -25.96 17.80
N SER A 278 -12.07 -27.20 17.30
CA SER A 278 -12.99 -27.83 16.36
C SER A 278 -13.11 -29.33 16.59
N THR A 279 -14.30 -29.87 16.39
CA THR A 279 -14.53 -31.31 16.35
C THR A 279 -13.86 -31.96 15.14
N THR A 280 -13.68 -33.30 15.17
CA THR A 280 -13.07 -34.02 14.05
C THR A 280 -13.92 -33.88 12.79
N ASP A 281 -15.23 -33.97 12.91
CA ASP A 281 -16.19 -33.87 11.80
C ASP A 281 -16.18 -32.45 11.16
N ALA A 282 -16.16 -31.40 12.00
CA ALA A 282 -16.06 -30.02 11.50
C ALA A 282 -14.77 -29.77 10.72
N LYS A 283 -13.63 -30.36 11.16
CA LYS A 283 -12.36 -30.24 10.44
C LYS A 283 -12.39 -30.89 9.08
N GLU A 284 -13.01 -32.06 8.97
CA GLU A 284 -13.13 -32.77 7.71
C GLU A 284 -14.02 -32.00 6.74
N ILE A 285 -15.14 -31.44 7.20
CA ILE A 285 -16.01 -30.58 6.38
C ILE A 285 -15.25 -29.31 5.94
N LEU A 286 -14.47 -28.68 6.84
CA LEU A 286 -13.63 -27.51 6.48
C LEU A 286 -12.60 -27.88 5.39
N ARG A 287 -11.92 -29.03 5.50
CA ARG A 287 -10.96 -29.50 4.48
C ARG A 287 -11.61 -29.70 3.12
N GLN A 288 -12.78 -30.33 3.09
CA GLN A 288 -13.53 -30.57 1.86
C GLN A 288 -14.06 -29.26 1.25
N THR A 289 -14.57 -28.35 2.09
CA THR A 289 -15.14 -27.06 1.65
C THR A 289 -14.08 -26.11 1.15
N TYR A 290 -13.02 -25.89 1.92
CA TYR A 290 -12.01 -24.85 1.65
C TYR A 290 -10.75 -25.36 0.97
N GLN A 291 -10.57 -26.68 0.84
CA GLN A 291 -9.49 -27.35 0.10
C GLN A 291 -8.09 -26.79 0.36
N ARG A 292 -7.78 -26.51 1.63
CA ARG A 292 -6.54 -25.86 2.07
C ARG A 292 -5.29 -26.47 1.45
N GLU A 293 -5.13 -27.80 1.51
CA GLU A 293 -4.00 -28.54 0.99
C GLU A 293 -3.94 -28.50 -0.54
N GLY A 294 -5.10 -28.58 -1.21
CA GLY A 294 -5.19 -28.50 -2.68
C GLY A 294 -4.79 -27.11 -3.19
N ILE A 295 -5.24 -26.05 -2.53
CA ILE A 295 -4.84 -24.67 -2.87
C ILE A 295 -3.32 -24.51 -2.66
N THR A 296 -2.80 -24.96 -1.51
CA THR A 296 -1.35 -24.85 -1.25
C THR A 296 -0.53 -25.58 -2.30
N SER A 297 -0.86 -26.83 -2.60
CA SER A 297 -0.14 -27.64 -3.62
C SER A 297 -0.19 -27.02 -5.01
N LYS A 298 -1.29 -26.31 -5.36
CA LYS A 298 -1.45 -25.71 -6.67
C LYS A 298 -0.58 -24.46 -6.87
N TYR A 299 -0.38 -23.66 -5.84
CA TYR A 299 0.21 -22.34 -5.94
C TYR A 299 1.58 -22.21 -5.26
N TRP A 300 2.06 -23.23 -4.52
CA TRP A 300 3.36 -23.25 -3.87
C TRP A 300 4.29 -24.28 -4.48
N THR A 301 5.49 -23.84 -4.85
CA THR A 301 6.51 -24.67 -5.56
C THR A 301 7.56 -25.28 -4.63
N GLY A 302 7.47 -25.11 -3.32
CA GLY A 302 8.48 -25.51 -2.34
C GLY A 302 9.38 -24.37 -1.87
N SER A 303 9.57 -23.33 -2.67
CA SER A 303 10.41 -22.16 -2.35
C SER A 303 9.70 -20.83 -2.51
N HIS A 304 8.65 -20.79 -3.31
CA HIS A 304 7.86 -19.58 -3.57
C HIS A 304 6.39 -19.90 -3.86
N VAL A 305 5.56 -18.89 -3.67
CA VAL A 305 4.15 -18.88 -4.07
C VAL A 305 4.03 -18.12 -5.38
N THR A 306 3.35 -18.71 -6.38
CA THR A 306 2.91 -17.96 -7.56
C THR A 306 1.40 -17.83 -7.50
N THR A 307 0.88 -16.60 -7.35
CA THR A 307 -0.56 -16.36 -7.23
C THR A 307 -1.27 -16.50 -8.56
N ARG A 308 -2.61 -16.53 -8.53
CA ARG A 308 -3.44 -16.55 -9.74
C ARG A 308 -3.16 -15.37 -10.70
N PHE A 309 -2.68 -14.27 -10.19
CA PHE A 309 -2.40 -13.04 -10.93
C PHE A 309 -0.90 -12.87 -11.24
N GLY A 310 -0.13 -13.96 -11.28
CA GLY A 310 1.28 -13.95 -11.70
C GLY A 310 2.28 -13.46 -10.64
N ARG A 311 1.83 -12.95 -9.48
CA ARG A 311 2.74 -12.49 -8.44
C ARG A 311 3.53 -13.64 -7.83
N THR A 312 4.86 -13.54 -7.82
CA THR A 312 5.76 -14.51 -7.20
C THR A 312 6.30 -13.99 -5.87
N ILE A 313 6.13 -14.75 -4.79
CA ILE A 313 6.49 -14.38 -3.42
C ILE A 313 7.36 -15.49 -2.82
N PRO A 314 8.61 -15.24 -2.44
CA PRO A 314 9.42 -16.20 -1.71
C PRO A 314 8.72 -16.62 -0.41
N SER A 315 8.53 -17.91 -0.18
CA SER A 315 7.77 -18.44 0.94
C SER A 315 8.24 -19.83 1.35
N ASP A 316 8.24 -20.06 2.66
CA ASP A 316 8.25 -21.41 3.23
C ASP A 316 6.84 -22.01 3.28
N ASN A 317 6.75 -23.30 3.63
CA ASN A 317 5.47 -24.01 3.72
C ASN A 317 4.53 -23.39 4.76
N HIS A 318 5.05 -22.87 5.86
CA HIS A 318 4.24 -22.33 6.96
C HIS A 318 3.46 -21.08 6.54
N HIS A 319 4.04 -20.22 5.71
CA HIS A 319 3.43 -18.96 5.27
C HIS A 319 2.73 -19.06 3.90
N ALA A 320 2.96 -20.15 3.15
CA ALA A 320 2.50 -20.29 1.77
C ALA A 320 1.01 -20.01 1.61
N LEU A 321 0.16 -20.67 2.37
CA LEU A 321 -1.30 -20.48 2.28
C LEU A 321 -1.72 -19.03 2.60
N SER A 322 -1.13 -18.44 3.63
CA SER A 322 -1.41 -17.05 4.01
C SER A 322 -1.05 -16.09 2.88
N TYR A 323 0.10 -16.29 2.23
CA TYR A 323 0.52 -15.46 1.10
C TYR A 323 -0.38 -15.67 -0.13
N ILE A 324 -0.77 -16.92 -0.44
CA ILE A 324 -1.70 -17.22 -1.53
C ILE A 324 -3.01 -16.45 -1.33
N ILE A 325 -3.64 -16.60 -0.16
CA ILE A 325 -4.94 -16.00 0.12
C ILE A 325 -4.83 -14.47 0.12
N GLN A 326 -3.91 -13.92 0.90
CA GLN A 326 -3.79 -12.47 1.08
C GLN A 326 -3.43 -11.75 -0.20
N SER A 327 -2.52 -12.29 -1.01
CA SER A 327 -2.14 -11.66 -2.27
C SER A 327 -3.13 -11.90 -3.42
N THR A 328 -4.12 -12.75 -3.22
CA THR A 328 -5.24 -12.93 -4.16
C THR A 328 -6.42 -12.03 -3.80
N CYS A 329 -6.59 -11.67 -2.51
CA CYS A 329 -7.63 -10.75 -2.05
C CYS A 329 -7.32 -9.26 -2.36
N VAL A 330 -6.09 -8.93 -2.70
CA VAL A 330 -5.60 -7.53 -2.84
C VAL A 330 -5.61 -7.09 -4.27
#